data_23b69ea1b01cc2b1b78c450498f95fa9
#
_entry.id   23b69ea1b01cc2b1b78c450498f95fa9
#
_cell.length_a   1.000
_cell.length_b   1.000
_cell.length_c   1.000
_cell.angle_alpha   90.00
_cell.angle_beta   90.00
_cell.angle_gamma   90.00
#
_symmetry.space_group_name_H-M   'P 1'
#
loop_
_entity.id
_entity.type
_entity.pdbx_description
1 polymer ?
#
loop_
_entity_poly.entity_id
_entity_poly.type
_entity_poly.pdbx_seq_one_letter_code
_entity_poly.pdbx_strand_id
1 'polypeptide(L)'
;SCARLEPLEDGGYRKLLREVGYYRDKDSGEIMEEWDNVYTGERVRVVPVANDPFNSTITEYFPQPPSYGGLNEQEVQKIPFVLPWEPRGEALNLDRHIHLFYPSALQPDEWPRESPGSMSRVTESFLYEISNADMQNEELTNVPHRGTWMRITPWLPWMLMDQAQGHIVYTCFMGSAKTLDDIDPVVLDYTERNYPKFLTAPERYEEPSLSSLENYAREQTPAEPREANE
;
A
#
# COMPACT_ATOMS: atom_id res chain seq x y z
N SER A 1 2.92 8.57 1.75
CA SER A 1 3.64 7.79 2.78
C SER A 1 4.84 8.54 3.31
N CYS A 2 5.14 8.34 4.60
CA CYS A 2 6.35 8.85 5.25
C CYS A 2 7.24 7.66 5.64
N ALA A 3 8.50 7.70 5.24
CA ALA A 3 9.45 6.63 5.52
C ALA A 3 10.69 7.15 6.22
N ARG A 4 11.30 6.29 7.04
CA ARG A 4 12.59 6.50 7.69
C ARG A 4 13.48 5.29 7.44
N LEU A 5 14.72 5.54 7.09
CA LEU A 5 15.77 4.53 7.00
C LEU A 5 16.84 4.86 8.05
N GLU A 6 17.07 3.92 8.94
CA GLU A 6 18.08 4.05 10.00
C GLU A 6 19.17 3.01 9.80
N PRO A 7 20.45 3.41 9.70
CA PRO A 7 21.54 2.45 9.62
C PRO A 7 21.65 1.66 10.93
N LEU A 8 21.99 0.38 10.82
CA LEU A 8 22.21 -0.52 11.94
C LEU A 8 23.70 -0.72 12.20
N GLU A 9 24.08 -0.92 13.48
CA GLU A 9 25.49 -1.08 13.89
C GLU A 9 26.17 -2.30 13.25
N ASP A 10 25.42 -3.37 13.02
CA ASP A 10 25.87 -4.62 12.40
C ASP A 10 25.70 -4.66 10.87
N GLY A 11 25.40 -3.51 10.28
CA GLY A 11 25.15 -3.34 8.85
C GLY A 11 23.68 -3.49 8.46
N GLY A 12 23.32 -2.90 7.31
CA GLY A 12 21.96 -2.83 6.83
C GLY A 12 21.17 -1.64 7.39
N TYR A 13 19.86 -1.68 7.25
CA TYR A 13 18.96 -0.59 7.59
C TYR A 13 17.69 -1.10 8.26
N ARG A 14 17.20 -0.35 9.22
CA ARG A 14 15.80 -0.44 9.66
C ARG A 14 14.97 0.48 8.79
N LYS A 15 13.98 -0.07 8.09
CA LYS A 15 12.97 0.71 7.36
C LYS A 15 11.70 0.78 8.19
N LEU A 16 11.22 1.98 8.44
CA LEU A 16 9.95 2.29 9.07
C LEU A 16 9.13 3.10 8.10
N LEU A 17 7.90 2.67 7.80
CA LEU A 17 7.05 3.31 6.82
C LEU A 17 5.62 3.39 7.34
N ARG A 18 5.03 4.55 7.19
CA ARG A 18 3.63 4.83 7.47
C ARG A 18 2.98 5.39 6.23
N GLU A 19 1.81 4.90 5.87
CA GLU A 19 1.08 5.41 4.72
C GLU A 19 -0.37 5.72 5.05
N VAL A 20 -0.89 6.72 4.35
CA VAL A 20 -2.30 7.03 4.29
C VAL A 20 -2.69 7.27 2.84
N GLY A 21 -3.84 6.76 2.44
CA GLY A 21 -4.38 6.91 1.10
C GLY A 21 -5.89 7.18 1.16
N TYR A 22 -6.33 8.13 0.36
CA TYR A 22 -7.73 8.56 0.26
C TYR A 22 -8.27 8.32 -1.12
N TYR A 23 -9.57 8.18 -1.20
CA TYR A 23 -10.32 8.18 -2.45
C TYR A 23 -10.92 9.57 -2.65
N ARG A 24 -10.84 10.09 -3.87
CA ARG A 24 -11.33 11.42 -4.21
C ARG A 24 -12.37 11.32 -5.31
N ASP A 25 -13.38 12.15 -5.22
CA ASP A 25 -14.30 12.34 -6.32
C ASP A 25 -13.56 13.00 -7.50
N LYS A 26 -13.69 12.42 -8.69
CA LYS A 26 -12.92 12.83 -9.87
C LYS A 26 -13.34 14.19 -10.42
N ASP A 27 -14.58 14.61 -10.16
CA ASP A 27 -15.14 15.82 -10.71
C ASP A 27 -14.95 17.02 -9.76
N SER A 28 -15.15 16.83 -8.46
CA SER A 28 -14.95 17.86 -7.44
C SER A 28 -13.51 17.89 -6.88
N GLY A 29 -12.81 16.77 -6.88
CA GLY A 29 -11.49 16.62 -6.24
C GLY A 29 -11.53 16.48 -4.72
N GLU A 30 -12.71 16.47 -4.12
CA GLU A 30 -12.89 16.33 -2.68
C GLU A 30 -12.66 14.88 -2.20
N ILE A 31 -12.30 14.71 -0.94
CA ILE A 31 -12.18 13.39 -0.31
C ILE A 31 -13.58 12.74 -0.22
N MET A 32 -13.68 11.52 -0.69
CA MET A 32 -14.91 10.74 -0.63
C MET A 32 -15.02 10.06 0.75
N GLU A 33 -16.07 10.36 1.50
CA GLU A 33 -16.41 9.68 2.75
C GLU A 33 -17.52 8.63 2.56
N GLU A 34 -18.28 8.77 1.48
CA GLU A 34 -19.34 7.85 1.07
C GLU A 34 -19.25 7.58 -0.44
N TRP A 35 -19.76 6.42 -0.86
CA TRP A 35 -19.81 6.01 -2.25
C TRP A 35 -21.11 5.27 -2.55
N ASP A 36 -21.73 5.60 -3.66
CA ASP A 36 -22.92 4.90 -4.14
C ASP A 36 -22.48 3.65 -4.91
N ASN A 37 -22.67 2.48 -4.29
CA ASN A 37 -22.32 1.21 -4.91
C ASN A 37 -23.23 0.94 -6.09
N VAL A 38 -22.68 1.05 -7.29
CA VAL A 38 -23.44 0.88 -8.56
C VAL A 38 -23.92 -0.56 -8.76
N TYR A 39 -23.40 -1.52 -8.02
CA TYR A 39 -23.75 -2.94 -8.11
C TYR A 39 -24.95 -3.27 -7.23
N THR A 40 -24.96 -2.74 -6.01
CA THR A 40 -25.96 -3.04 -5.00
C THR A 40 -26.99 -1.93 -4.85
N GLY A 41 -26.70 -0.72 -5.31
CA GLY A 41 -27.52 0.48 -5.11
C GLY A 41 -27.44 1.07 -3.70
N GLU A 42 -26.56 0.55 -2.84
CA GLU A 42 -26.39 1.04 -1.49
C GLU A 42 -25.38 2.18 -1.43
N ARG A 43 -25.61 3.13 -0.53
CA ARG A 43 -24.61 4.09 -0.13
C ARG A 43 -23.75 3.50 0.98
N VAL A 44 -22.47 3.35 0.73
CA VAL A 44 -21.52 2.75 1.65
C VAL A 44 -20.48 3.75 2.12
N ARG A 45 -19.99 3.56 3.34
CA ARG A 45 -18.91 4.37 3.88
C ARG A 45 -17.59 4.01 3.21
N VAL A 46 -16.86 5.00 2.75
CA VAL A 46 -15.49 4.82 2.24
C VAL A 46 -14.53 4.69 3.41
N VAL A 47 -13.70 3.66 3.38
CA VAL A 47 -12.64 3.45 4.38
C VAL A 47 -11.29 3.75 3.74
N PRO A 48 -10.57 4.78 4.19
CA PRO A 48 -9.25 5.10 3.68
C PRO A 48 -8.23 4.03 4.10
N VAL A 49 -7.13 3.94 3.37
CA VAL A 49 -5.96 3.18 3.80
C VAL A 49 -5.21 4.00 4.83
N ALA A 50 -4.95 3.46 6.01
CA ALA A 50 -4.18 4.12 7.06
C ALA A 50 -3.46 3.05 7.89
N ASN A 51 -2.22 2.72 7.54
CA ASN A 51 -1.46 1.64 8.16
C ASN A 51 0.06 1.88 8.09
N ASP A 52 0.80 1.00 8.74
CA ASP A 52 2.25 0.90 8.66
C ASP A 52 2.60 -0.37 7.84
N PRO A 53 2.49 -0.36 6.50
CA PRO A 53 2.44 -1.59 5.70
C PRO A 53 3.77 -2.29 5.58
N PHE A 54 4.86 -1.61 5.91
CA PHE A 54 6.18 -2.14 5.67
C PHE A 54 7.23 -1.61 6.66
N ASN A 55 7.29 -2.27 7.82
CA ASN A 55 8.34 -2.06 8.81
C ASN A 55 9.26 -3.28 8.84
N SER A 56 10.52 -3.14 8.49
CA SER A 56 11.44 -4.26 8.36
C SER A 56 12.89 -3.89 8.56
N THR A 57 13.72 -4.89 8.82
CA THR A 57 15.17 -4.79 8.73
C THR A 57 15.61 -5.24 7.35
N ILE A 58 16.37 -4.39 6.65
CA ILE A 58 16.96 -4.64 5.34
C ILE A 58 18.46 -4.88 5.56
N THR A 59 18.91 -6.08 5.27
CA THR A 59 20.34 -6.47 5.27
C THR A 59 20.73 -6.84 3.83
N GLU A 60 21.74 -7.67 3.64
CA GLU A 60 22.01 -8.26 2.32
C GLU A 60 20.91 -9.20 1.84
N TYR A 61 19.96 -9.55 2.73
CA TYR A 61 18.77 -10.34 2.41
C TYR A 61 17.51 -9.61 2.85
N PHE A 62 16.49 -9.73 2.01
CA PHE A 62 15.14 -9.33 2.35
C PHE A 62 14.37 -10.55 2.86
N PRO A 63 13.86 -10.54 4.11
CA PRO A 63 13.06 -11.63 4.61
C PRO A 63 11.67 -11.59 3.94
N GLN A 64 11.34 -12.65 3.23
CA GLN A 64 10.01 -12.84 2.66
C GLN A 64 9.11 -13.48 3.72
N PRO A 65 8.04 -12.82 4.19
CA PRO A 65 7.10 -13.43 5.13
C PRO A 65 6.48 -14.72 4.58
N PRO A 66 6.19 -15.71 5.42
CA PRO A 66 5.60 -16.99 4.99
C PRO A 66 4.25 -16.82 4.28
N SER A 67 3.45 -15.82 4.67
CA SER A 67 2.14 -15.51 4.09
C SER A 67 2.21 -14.93 2.68
N TYR A 68 3.38 -14.49 2.24
CA TYR A 68 3.57 -13.95 0.92
C TYR A 68 3.65 -15.07 -0.12
N GLY A 69 2.58 -15.19 -0.93
CA GLY A 69 2.52 -16.16 -2.01
C GLY A 69 1.99 -17.55 -1.63
N GLY A 70 1.65 -17.80 -0.37
CA GLY A 70 0.97 -19.04 0.07
C GLY A 70 1.73 -20.36 -0.14
N LEU A 71 2.97 -20.31 -0.66
CA LEU A 71 3.73 -21.48 -1.02
C LEU A 71 4.69 -21.97 0.08
N ASN A 72 4.96 -21.12 1.08
CA ASN A 72 5.90 -21.41 2.16
C ASN A 72 5.32 -21.04 3.51
N GLU A 73 4.40 -21.83 3.98
CA GLU A 73 3.73 -21.63 5.27
C GLU A 73 4.67 -21.78 6.49
N GLN A 74 5.86 -22.31 6.30
CA GLN A 74 6.72 -22.74 7.40
C GLN A 74 8.11 -22.09 7.47
N GLU A 75 8.60 -21.42 6.42
CA GLU A 75 9.94 -20.83 6.42
C GLU A 75 9.97 -19.44 5.82
N VAL A 76 10.66 -18.53 6.51
CA VAL A 76 11.00 -17.21 5.97
C VAL A 76 12.10 -17.39 4.92
N GLN A 77 11.79 -17.11 3.66
CA GLN A 77 12.79 -17.13 2.60
C GLN A 77 13.71 -15.92 2.70
N LYS A 78 15.01 -16.16 2.58
CA LYS A 78 16.02 -15.12 2.44
C LYS A 78 16.25 -14.82 0.96
N ILE A 79 15.74 -13.71 0.49
CA ILE A 79 15.90 -13.25 -0.89
C ILE A 79 17.03 -12.22 -0.91
N PRO A 80 18.08 -12.37 -1.75
CA PRO A 80 19.12 -11.36 -1.86
C PRO A 80 18.52 -9.97 -2.14
N PHE A 81 18.93 -8.96 -1.36
CA PHE A 81 18.49 -7.59 -1.56
C PHE A 81 19.30 -6.95 -2.69
N VAL A 82 18.79 -7.05 -3.90
CA VAL A 82 19.41 -6.49 -5.09
C VAL A 82 18.43 -5.51 -5.73
N LEU A 83 18.88 -4.29 -5.96
CA LEU A 83 18.16 -3.27 -6.73
C LEU A 83 18.82 -3.16 -8.10
N PRO A 84 18.32 -3.84 -9.15
CA PRO A 84 18.93 -3.88 -10.46
C PRO A 84 18.63 -2.58 -11.23
N TRP A 85 19.30 -1.49 -10.85
CA TRP A 85 19.20 -0.23 -11.56
C TRP A 85 19.84 -0.32 -12.94
N GLU A 86 19.08 0.06 -13.96
CA GLU A 86 19.51 0.08 -15.35
C GLU A 86 19.77 1.51 -15.83
N PRO A 87 20.99 1.84 -16.34
CA PRO A 87 21.26 3.14 -16.93
C PRO A 87 20.46 3.34 -18.22
N ARG A 88 19.79 4.50 -18.32
CA ARG A 88 19.10 4.96 -19.54
C ARG A 88 19.32 6.44 -19.75
N GLY A 89 20.37 6.78 -20.51
CA GLY A 89 20.81 8.16 -20.69
C GLY A 89 21.30 8.77 -19.38
N GLU A 90 20.69 9.86 -18.95
CA GLU A 90 21.04 10.57 -17.71
C GLU A 90 20.27 10.04 -16.48
N ALA A 91 19.44 9.02 -16.68
CA ALA A 91 18.63 8.42 -15.63
C ALA A 91 19.04 6.98 -15.33
N LEU A 92 18.74 6.54 -14.13
CA LEU A 92 18.69 5.15 -13.71
C LEU A 92 17.23 4.73 -13.54
N ASN A 93 16.87 3.59 -14.11
CA ASN A 93 15.55 3.02 -13.98
C ASN A 93 15.57 1.72 -13.18
N LEU A 94 14.55 1.49 -12.38
CA LEU A 94 14.30 0.23 -11.71
C LEU A 94 12.89 -0.23 -12.02
N ASP A 95 12.80 -1.35 -12.72
CA ASP A 95 11.54 -2.01 -13.03
C ASP A 95 11.33 -3.17 -12.05
N ARG A 96 10.15 -3.25 -11.46
CA ARG A 96 9.83 -4.28 -10.48
C ARG A 96 8.39 -4.76 -10.63
N HIS A 97 8.23 -6.08 -10.68
CA HIS A 97 6.94 -6.75 -10.77
C HIS A 97 6.73 -7.67 -9.56
N ILE A 98 5.56 -7.61 -8.98
CA ILE A 98 5.17 -8.42 -7.82
C ILE A 98 3.85 -9.13 -8.16
N HIS A 99 3.83 -10.44 -8.01
CA HIS A 99 2.63 -11.26 -8.18
C HIS A 99 2.40 -12.03 -6.89
N LEU A 100 1.29 -11.73 -6.22
CA LEU A 100 0.95 -12.30 -4.93
C LEU A 100 -0.31 -13.14 -5.05
N PHE A 101 -0.29 -14.29 -4.40
CA PHE A 101 -1.45 -15.16 -4.23
C PHE A 101 -1.38 -15.78 -2.84
N TYR A 102 -2.28 -15.38 -1.96
CA TYR A 102 -2.23 -15.71 -0.54
C TYR A 102 -3.65 -15.82 0.05
N PRO A 103 -3.83 -16.52 1.20
CA PRO A 103 -5.10 -16.57 1.90
C PRO A 103 -5.61 -15.17 2.24
N SER A 104 -6.88 -14.91 1.98
CA SER A 104 -7.50 -13.64 2.35
C SER A 104 -7.63 -13.53 3.87
N ALA A 105 -7.34 -12.36 4.42
CA ALA A 105 -7.64 -12.06 5.82
C ALA A 105 -9.15 -11.90 6.08
N LEU A 106 -9.93 -11.68 5.01
CA LEU A 106 -11.38 -11.55 5.06
C LEU A 106 -11.99 -12.82 4.46
N GLN A 107 -12.14 -13.89 5.25
CA GLN A 107 -12.74 -15.14 4.78
C GLN A 107 -14.25 -14.96 4.48
N PRO A 108 -14.78 -15.60 3.43
CA PRO A 108 -16.16 -15.39 2.97
C PRO A 108 -17.26 -15.72 3.99
N ASP A 109 -17.00 -16.63 4.90
CA ASP A 109 -17.92 -17.04 5.96
C ASP A 109 -17.99 -16.02 7.12
N GLU A 110 -16.89 -15.32 7.38
CA GLU A 110 -16.81 -14.27 8.39
C GLU A 110 -17.14 -12.88 7.83
N TRP A 111 -16.78 -12.64 6.57
CA TRP A 111 -16.90 -11.36 5.87
C TRP A 111 -17.68 -11.52 4.57
N PRO A 112 -18.97 -11.87 4.61
CA PRO A 112 -19.72 -12.28 3.42
C PRO A 112 -19.87 -11.17 2.36
N ARG A 113 -19.80 -9.91 2.76
CA ARG A 113 -19.98 -8.77 1.87
C ARG A 113 -18.66 -8.13 1.42
N GLU A 114 -17.65 -8.17 2.26
CA GLU A 114 -16.34 -7.55 2.08
C GLU A 114 -15.33 -8.45 1.38
N SER A 115 -15.51 -9.76 1.55
CA SER A 115 -14.52 -10.74 1.14
C SER A 115 -14.29 -10.76 -0.37
N PRO A 116 -13.03 -10.78 -0.83
CA PRO A 116 -12.70 -11.05 -2.23
C PRO A 116 -12.74 -12.56 -2.57
N GLY A 117 -13.05 -13.41 -1.61
CA GLY A 117 -12.94 -14.86 -1.66
C GLY A 117 -11.91 -15.40 -0.66
N SER A 118 -11.74 -16.71 -0.59
CA SER A 118 -10.80 -17.36 0.33
C SER A 118 -9.32 -17.05 0.03
N MET A 119 -9.03 -16.65 -1.22
CA MET A 119 -7.69 -16.31 -1.68
C MET A 119 -7.69 -14.91 -2.31
N SER A 120 -6.68 -14.13 -1.99
CA SER A 120 -6.41 -12.83 -2.61
C SER A 120 -5.34 -12.96 -3.68
N ARG A 121 -5.57 -12.31 -4.83
CA ARG A 121 -4.58 -12.17 -5.88
C ARG A 121 -4.30 -10.70 -6.11
N VAL A 122 -3.03 -10.31 -6.00
CA VAL A 122 -2.58 -8.95 -6.23
C VAL A 122 -1.41 -8.97 -7.21
N THR A 123 -1.46 -8.09 -8.19
CA THR A 123 -0.35 -7.86 -9.11
C THR A 123 0.04 -6.40 -9.05
N GLU A 124 1.33 -6.13 -8.91
CA GLU A 124 1.88 -4.78 -8.88
C GLU A 124 3.06 -4.65 -9.83
N SER A 125 3.13 -3.51 -10.50
CA SER A 125 4.27 -3.13 -11.34
C SER A 125 4.71 -1.75 -10.96
N PHE A 126 6.00 -1.59 -10.71
CA PHE A 126 6.64 -0.33 -10.37
C PHE A 126 7.71 -0.02 -11.41
N LEU A 127 7.74 1.20 -11.88
CA LEU A 127 8.85 1.74 -12.63
C LEU A 127 9.34 2.98 -11.88
N TYR A 128 10.53 2.91 -11.32
CA TYR A 128 11.20 4.04 -10.68
C TYR A 128 12.23 4.67 -11.64
N GLU A 129 12.35 5.97 -11.56
CA GLU A 129 13.35 6.75 -12.26
C GLU A 129 14.03 7.71 -11.29
N ILE A 130 15.37 7.74 -11.33
CA ILE A 130 16.20 8.68 -10.59
C ILE A 130 17.27 9.26 -11.51
N SER A 131 17.76 10.45 -11.20
CA SER A 131 18.89 11.06 -11.89
C SER A 131 20.19 10.35 -11.52
N ASN A 132 21.05 10.07 -12.52
CA ASN A 132 22.42 9.61 -12.28
C ASN A 132 23.22 10.58 -11.39
N ALA A 133 23.04 11.88 -11.62
CA ALA A 133 23.74 12.91 -10.85
C ALA A 133 23.29 12.90 -9.39
N ASP A 134 21.99 12.79 -9.14
CA ASP A 134 21.45 12.75 -7.78
C ASP A 134 21.87 11.47 -7.04
N MET A 135 21.91 10.32 -7.74
CA MET A 135 22.36 9.06 -7.16
C MET A 135 23.84 9.10 -6.72
N GLN A 136 24.66 9.87 -7.43
CA GLN A 136 26.09 10.02 -7.12
C GLN A 136 26.38 11.16 -6.13
N ASN A 137 25.38 11.93 -5.76
CA ASN A 137 25.53 13.05 -4.85
C ASN A 137 25.45 12.59 -3.39
N GLU A 138 26.61 12.42 -2.75
CA GLU A 138 26.73 11.97 -1.36
C GLU A 138 26.18 12.97 -0.32
N GLU A 139 25.87 14.21 -0.73
CA GLU A 139 25.25 15.21 0.15
C GLU A 139 23.73 15.00 0.29
N LEU A 140 23.12 14.22 -0.61
CA LEU A 140 21.70 13.93 -0.56
C LEU A 140 21.41 12.79 0.43
N THR A 141 20.67 13.11 1.47
CA THR A 141 20.14 12.12 2.42
C THR A 141 18.89 11.41 1.90
N ASN A 142 18.26 11.94 0.87
CA ASN A 142 17.14 11.37 0.16
C ASN A 142 17.27 11.69 -1.34
N VAL A 143 17.40 10.64 -2.15
CA VAL A 143 17.50 10.80 -3.61
C VAL A 143 16.10 11.05 -4.18
N PRO A 144 15.86 12.20 -4.85
CA PRO A 144 14.58 12.45 -5.48
C PRO A 144 14.27 11.38 -6.55
N HIS A 145 13.05 10.88 -6.52
CA HIS A 145 12.61 9.90 -7.49
C HIS A 145 11.21 10.21 -8.01
N ARG A 146 10.93 9.70 -9.19
CA ARG A 146 9.60 9.65 -9.77
C ARG A 146 9.35 8.29 -10.38
N GLY A 147 8.11 7.99 -10.70
CA GLY A 147 7.79 6.73 -11.33
C GLY A 147 6.31 6.53 -11.58
N THR A 148 6.00 5.32 -12.00
CA THR A 148 4.63 4.84 -12.13
C THR A 148 4.42 3.58 -11.31
N TRP A 149 3.21 3.41 -10.83
CA TRP A 149 2.76 2.21 -10.16
C TRP A 149 1.42 1.77 -10.73
N MET A 150 1.36 0.52 -11.13
CA MET A 150 0.13 -0.14 -11.51
C MET A 150 -0.17 -1.27 -10.54
N ARG A 151 -1.42 -1.35 -10.10
CA ARG A 151 -1.87 -2.46 -9.24
C ARG A 151 -3.19 -3.01 -9.75
N ILE A 152 -3.29 -4.33 -9.77
CA ILE A 152 -4.53 -5.06 -9.98
C ILE A 152 -4.84 -5.79 -8.68
N THR A 153 -5.99 -5.52 -8.10
CA THR A 153 -6.40 -6.06 -6.80
C THR A 153 -7.90 -6.41 -6.84
N PRO A 154 -8.39 -7.30 -5.99
CA PRO A 154 -9.82 -7.49 -5.79
C PRO A 154 -10.53 -6.17 -5.43
N TRP A 155 -11.86 -6.18 -5.43
CA TRP A 155 -12.65 -5.09 -4.90
C TRP A 155 -12.19 -4.73 -3.49
N LEU A 156 -12.26 -3.44 -3.16
CA LEU A 156 -11.94 -2.99 -1.81
C LEU A 156 -13.04 -3.45 -0.84
N PRO A 157 -12.69 -3.89 0.37
CA PRO A 157 -13.66 -4.45 1.31
C PRO A 157 -14.83 -3.52 1.59
N TRP A 158 -14.55 -2.22 1.79
CA TRP A 158 -15.57 -1.22 2.08
C TRP A 158 -16.58 -1.00 0.95
N MET A 159 -16.28 -1.47 -0.26
CA MET A 159 -17.21 -1.37 -1.38
C MET A 159 -18.42 -2.32 -1.24
N LEU A 160 -18.35 -3.32 -0.36
CA LEU A 160 -19.41 -4.28 -0.06
C LEU A 160 -20.00 -4.92 -1.32
N MET A 161 -19.12 -5.53 -2.12
CA MET A 161 -19.46 -6.08 -3.44
C MET A 161 -20.12 -7.47 -3.38
N ASP A 162 -20.43 -7.99 -2.19
CA ASP A 162 -21.13 -9.27 -1.97
C ASP A 162 -20.49 -10.43 -2.79
N GLN A 163 -19.15 -10.51 -2.79
CA GLN A 163 -18.35 -11.48 -3.57
C GLN A 163 -18.54 -11.42 -5.09
N ALA A 164 -19.03 -10.29 -5.63
CA ALA A 164 -19.16 -10.10 -7.06
C ALA A 164 -17.79 -10.25 -7.75
N GLN A 165 -17.80 -10.90 -8.90
CA GLN A 165 -16.58 -11.06 -9.70
C GLN A 165 -16.10 -9.71 -10.22
N GLY A 166 -14.80 -9.51 -10.18
CA GLY A 166 -14.17 -8.28 -10.69
C GLY A 166 -12.90 -7.92 -9.94
N HIS A 167 -12.33 -6.80 -10.35
CA HIS A 167 -11.10 -6.25 -9.77
C HIS A 167 -10.99 -4.76 -10.03
N ILE A 168 -10.11 -4.13 -9.28
CA ILE A 168 -9.72 -2.73 -9.48
C ILE A 168 -8.34 -2.69 -10.12
N VAL A 169 -8.17 -1.79 -11.07
CA VAL A 169 -6.89 -1.44 -11.66
C VAL A 169 -6.53 -0.03 -11.23
N TYR A 170 -5.41 0.09 -10.55
CA TYR A 170 -4.80 1.38 -10.24
C TYR A 170 -3.73 1.69 -11.29
N THR A 171 -3.71 2.94 -11.74
CA THR A 171 -2.60 3.49 -12.51
C THR A 171 -2.21 4.81 -11.85
N CYS A 172 -1.02 4.85 -11.29
CA CYS A 172 -0.58 5.93 -10.43
C CYS A 172 0.73 6.53 -10.93
N PHE A 173 0.85 7.84 -10.77
CA PHE A 173 2.13 8.53 -10.80
C PHE A 173 2.61 8.71 -9.36
N MET A 174 3.89 8.51 -9.14
CA MET A 174 4.50 8.66 -7.83
C MET A 174 5.77 9.49 -7.91
N GLY A 175 6.11 10.12 -6.81
CA GLY A 175 7.33 10.88 -6.67
C GLY A 175 7.62 11.18 -5.21
N SER A 176 8.86 11.56 -4.93
CA SER A 176 9.25 12.04 -3.62
C SER A 176 8.80 13.48 -3.42
N ALA A 177 8.19 13.76 -2.28
CA ALA A 177 7.98 15.10 -1.77
C ALA A 177 9.19 15.52 -0.91
N LYS A 178 9.64 16.76 -1.02
CA LYS A 178 10.72 17.30 -0.19
C LYS A 178 10.20 17.76 1.17
N THR A 179 9.02 18.34 1.16
CA THR A 179 8.33 18.84 2.32
C THR A 179 6.84 18.50 2.27
N LEU A 180 6.12 18.72 3.35
CA LEU A 180 4.67 18.56 3.37
C LEU A 180 3.95 19.54 2.41
N ASP A 181 4.56 20.69 2.13
CA ASP A 181 4.00 21.68 1.21
C ASP A 181 3.94 21.20 -0.25
N ASP A 182 4.67 20.15 -0.58
CA ASP A 182 4.61 19.50 -1.91
C ASP A 182 3.39 18.57 -2.05
N ILE A 183 2.66 18.32 -0.96
CA ILE A 183 1.47 17.46 -0.97
C ILE A 183 0.26 18.29 -1.38
N ASP A 184 -0.65 17.66 -2.15
CA ASP A 184 -1.93 18.29 -2.53
C ASP A 184 -2.64 18.83 -1.28
N PRO A 185 -3.03 20.12 -1.24
CA PRO A 185 -3.60 20.76 -0.07
C PRO A 185 -4.84 20.06 0.49
N VAL A 186 -5.71 19.51 -0.38
CA VAL A 186 -6.90 18.78 0.06
C VAL A 186 -6.51 17.51 0.85
N VAL A 187 -5.48 16.82 0.38
CA VAL A 187 -4.93 15.63 1.06
C VAL A 187 -4.25 16.01 2.36
N LEU A 188 -3.45 17.08 2.36
CA LEU A 188 -2.72 17.54 3.54
C LEU A 188 -3.69 17.97 4.64
N ASP A 189 -4.62 18.88 4.33
CA ASP A 189 -5.63 19.39 5.27
C ASP A 189 -6.50 18.26 5.86
N TYR A 190 -6.89 17.30 5.05
CA TYR A 190 -7.67 16.16 5.55
C TYR A 190 -6.84 15.27 6.47
N THR A 191 -5.56 15.04 6.12
CA THR A 191 -4.64 14.25 6.94
C THR A 191 -4.36 14.94 8.29
N GLU A 192 -4.12 16.23 8.31
CA GLU A 192 -3.90 17.00 9.54
C GLU A 192 -5.07 16.89 10.51
N ARG A 193 -6.29 16.91 10.00
CA ARG A 193 -7.52 16.85 10.82
C ARG A 193 -7.84 15.45 11.31
N ASN A 194 -7.67 14.42 10.48
CA ASN A 194 -8.20 13.10 10.74
C ASN A 194 -7.12 12.03 11.04
N TYR A 195 -5.92 12.22 10.51
CA TYR A 195 -4.82 11.25 10.58
C TYR A 195 -3.46 11.89 10.85
N PRO A 196 -3.32 12.81 11.83
CA PRO A 196 -2.11 13.62 12.00
C PRO A 196 -0.83 12.80 12.21
N LYS A 197 -0.92 11.61 12.82
CA LYS A 197 0.25 10.72 12.99
C LYS A 197 0.87 10.27 11.65
N PHE A 198 0.12 10.33 10.54
CA PHE A 198 0.57 9.89 9.23
C PHE A 198 1.38 10.95 8.47
N LEU A 199 1.57 12.13 9.04
CA LEU A 199 2.44 13.17 8.51
C LEU A 199 3.92 12.98 8.88
N THR A 200 4.23 11.97 9.67
CA THR A 200 5.59 11.62 10.08
C THR A 200 5.84 10.12 9.97
N ALA A 201 7.07 9.74 9.67
CA ALA A 201 7.48 8.34 9.76
C ALA A 201 7.50 7.86 11.22
N PRO A 202 7.24 6.58 11.49
CA PRO A 202 7.38 6.01 12.84
C PRO A 202 8.82 6.20 13.37
N GLU A 203 8.97 6.44 14.66
CA GLU A 203 10.29 6.50 15.29
C GLU A 203 10.85 5.10 15.62
N ARG A 204 9.97 4.13 15.77
CA ARG A 204 10.29 2.73 16.07
C ARG A 204 9.23 1.81 15.48
N TYR A 205 9.47 0.53 15.56
CA TYR A 205 8.48 -0.48 15.20
C TYR A 205 7.34 -0.47 16.24
N GLU A 206 6.25 0.21 15.94
CA GLU A 206 5.09 0.40 16.83
C GLU A 206 3.92 -0.50 16.46
N GLU A 207 3.72 -0.71 15.16
CA GLU A 207 2.58 -1.41 14.59
C GLU A 207 3.05 -2.60 13.74
N PRO A 208 2.31 -3.69 13.71
CA PRO A 208 2.62 -4.80 12.81
C PRO A 208 2.50 -4.36 11.35
N SER A 209 3.37 -4.90 10.49
CA SER A 209 3.26 -4.69 9.04
C SER A 209 2.14 -5.55 8.49
N LEU A 210 0.97 -4.93 8.30
CA LEU A 210 -0.23 -5.59 7.82
C LEU A 210 -0.52 -5.23 6.36
N SER A 211 -1.02 -6.19 5.61
CA SER A 211 -1.65 -5.91 4.32
C SER A 211 -2.91 -5.05 4.50
N SER A 212 -3.41 -4.46 3.41
CA SER A 212 -4.63 -3.64 3.48
C SER A 212 -5.83 -4.44 4.00
N LEU A 213 -5.94 -5.74 3.66
CA LEU A 213 -7.04 -6.59 4.12
C LEU A 213 -6.90 -6.97 5.60
N GLU A 214 -5.68 -7.28 6.06
CA GLU A 214 -5.44 -7.55 7.49
C GLU A 214 -5.69 -6.30 8.34
N ASN A 215 -5.27 -5.13 7.85
CA ASN A 215 -5.55 -3.87 8.54
C ASN A 215 -7.05 -3.58 8.57
N TYR A 216 -7.78 -3.83 7.49
CA TYR A 216 -9.24 -3.69 7.45
C TYR A 216 -9.91 -4.63 8.46
N ALA A 217 -9.51 -5.90 8.52
CA ALA A 217 -10.03 -6.86 9.49
C ALA A 217 -9.78 -6.45 10.94
N ARG A 218 -8.66 -5.78 11.21
CA ARG A 218 -8.32 -5.26 12.55
C ARG A 218 -9.17 -4.05 12.96
N GLU A 219 -9.49 -3.18 12.01
CA GLU A 219 -10.10 -1.86 12.28
C GLU A 219 -11.62 -1.84 12.09
N GLN A 220 -12.16 -2.82 11.34
CA GLN A 220 -13.57 -2.86 10.98
C GLN A 220 -14.26 -4.10 11.55
N THR A 221 -15.58 -4.12 11.46
CA THR A 221 -16.42 -5.27 11.74
C THR A 221 -17.19 -5.65 10.48
N PRO A 222 -17.54 -6.94 10.29
CA PRO A 222 -18.33 -7.39 9.15
C PRO A 222 -19.65 -6.62 9.04
N ALA A 223 -19.99 -6.23 7.81
CA ALA A 223 -21.30 -5.64 7.54
C ALA A 223 -22.41 -6.70 7.67
N GLU A 224 -23.58 -6.26 8.11
CA GLU A 224 -24.75 -7.15 8.19
C GLU A 224 -25.04 -7.78 6.82
N PRO A 225 -25.37 -9.08 6.78
CA PRO A 225 -25.80 -9.73 5.54
C PRO A 225 -27.00 -8.99 4.93
N ARG A 226 -27.03 -8.92 3.60
CA ARG A 226 -28.21 -8.38 2.92
C ARG A 226 -29.41 -9.29 3.16
N GLU A 227 -30.55 -8.68 3.45
CA GLU A 227 -31.81 -9.42 3.42
C GLU A 227 -32.00 -9.95 1.99
N ALA A 228 -32.28 -11.25 1.88
CA ALA A 228 -32.61 -11.83 0.59
C ALA A 228 -33.88 -11.13 0.08
N ASN A 229 -33.76 -10.39 -1.02
CA ASN A 229 -34.96 -9.90 -1.71
C ASN A 229 -35.73 -11.13 -2.20
N GLU A 230 -36.92 -11.35 -1.60
CA GLU A 230 -37.89 -12.36 -2.04
C GLU A 230 -38.37 -12.08 -3.47
#